data_cdf9d31c0f1ba7cb2853f48036f94060
#
_entry.id   cdf9d31c0f1ba7cb2853f48036f94060
#
_cell.length_a   1.000
_cell.length_b   1.000
_cell.length_c   1.000
_cell.angle_alpha   90.00
_cell.angle_beta   90.00
_cell.angle_gamma   90.00
#
_symmetry.space_group_name_H-M   'P 1'
#
loop_
_entity.id
_entity.type
_entity.pdbx_description
1 polymer ?
#
loop_
_entity_poly.entity_id
_entity_poly.type
_entity_poly.pdbx_seq_one_letter_code
_entity_poly.pdbx_strand_id
1 'polypeptide(L)'
;MNITKAEDMIQRGLYHPKFMIIGEPGGGKTTALTTFPPSWRVLVLDFFGNKESLEGASNVEVISYADLDPKDPEAWLTLQQDKRELVNQLEKGDFQWNVLAIDTLTGLMRFCENFILLTNPDGKGIGGAPAMHHYRGLSHLLGEFITSFLGFPLTIVINAHAEMDRDDATGAMIFKAIMSGKRWRNTIYSYVGEVYRAFGEAEEEGDSTQFLWQTQQDTRWVTLKSTMNQGMKHWGKYVEPNYEKLLKRRGLV
;
A
#
# COMPACT_ATOMS: atom_id res chain seq x y z
N MET A 1 13.10 28.37 8.32
CA MET A 1 12.18 27.77 7.32
C MET A 1 13.00 27.40 6.10
N ASN A 2 13.07 26.12 5.74
CA ASN A 2 13.79 25.66 4.54
C ASN A 2 12.85 25.70 3.35
N ILE A 3 13.15 26.56 2.36
CA ILE A 3 12.40 26.66 1.13
C ILE A 3 13.22 26.01 0.03
N THR A 4 12.66 24.99 -0.65
CA THR A 4 13.28 24.30 -1.77
C THR A 4 12.44 24.54 -3.02
N LYS A 5 13.07 24.89 -4.14
CA LYS A 5 12.36 24.99 -5.41
C LYS A 5 11.89 23.60 -5.84
N ALA A 6 10.69 23.52 -6.42
CA ALA A 6 10.12 22.23 -6.85
C ALA A 6 10.99 21.50 -7.89
N GLU A 7 11.65 22.24 -8.79
CA GLU A 7 12.58 21.72 -9.79
C GLU A 7 13.80 21.01 -9.18
N ASP A 8 14.23 21.45 -7.97
CA ASP A 8 15.41 20.92 -7.30
C ASP A 8 15.11 19.67 -6.46
N MET A 9 13.84 19.35 -6.21
CA MET A 9 13.47 18.28 -5.27
C MET A 9 14.01 16.90 -5.67
N ILE A 10 13.95 16.57 -6.96
CA ILE A 10 14.45 15.29 -7.48
C ILE A 10 15.99 15.28 -7.44
N GLN A 11 16.62 16.35 -7.91
CA GLN A 11 18.09 16.45 -7.95
C GLN A 11 18.73 16.40 -6.56
N ARG A 12 18.00 16.84 -5.53
CA ARG A 12 18.47 16.80 -4.13
C ARG A 12 18.09 15.50 -3.39
N GLY A 13 17.51 14.51 -4.09
CA GLY A 13 17.06 13.27 -3.45
C GLY A 13 15.92 13.47 -2.44
N LEU A 14 15.15 14.55 -2.56
CA LEU A 14 14.07 14.89 -1.63
C LEU A 14 12.72 14.29 -2.03
N TYR A 15 12.64 13.68 -3.21
CA TYR A 15 11.42 13.06 -3.70
C TYR A 15 11.43 11.55 -3.44
N HIS A 16 10.54 11.12 -2.56
CA HIS A 16 10.33 9.71 -2.24
C HIS A 16 8.90 9.31 -2.61
N PRO A 17 8.71 8.55 -3.70
CA PRO A 17 7.38 8.23 -4.19
C PRO A 17 6.61 7.36 -3.18
N LYS A 18 5.29 7.61 -3.10
CA LYS A 18 4.36 6.84 -2.29
C LYS A 18 3.39 6.15 -3.24
N PHE A 19 3.43 4.83 -3.26
CA PHE A 19 2.63 3.98 -4.13
C PHE A 19 1.48 3.31 -3.39
N MET A 20 0.36 3.18 -4.06
CA MET A 20 -0.70 2.26 -3.69
C MET A 20 -1.00 1.35 -4.88
N ILE A 21 -0.84 0.06 -4.71
CA ILE A 21 -1.08 -0.93 -5.75
C ILE A 21 -2.32 -1.73 -5.38
N ILE A 22 -3.35 -1.61 -6.20
CA ILE A 22 -4.67 -2.21 -5.96
C ILE A 22 -4.89 -3.31 -7.00
N GLY A 23 -5.37 -4.47 -6.58
CA GLY A 23 -5.68 -5.54 -7.52
C GLY A 23 -6.15 -6.80 -6.82
N GLU A 24 -6.65 -7.75 -7.62
CA GLU A 24 -7.07 -9.05 -7.14
C GLU A 24 -5.89 -9.89 -6.62
N PRO A 25 -6.13 -10.91 -5.79
CA PRO A 25 -5.12 -11.92 -5.48
C PRO A 25 -4.51 -12.48 -6.77
N GLY A 26 -3.20 -12.77 -6.75
CA GLY A 26 -2.50 -13.27 -7.95
C GLY A 26 -2.13 -12.20 -8.99
N GLY A 27 -2.46 -10.93 -8.79
CA GLY A 27 -2.11 -9.82 -9.71
C GLY A 27 -0.65 -9.34 -9.64
N GLY A 28 0.27 -10.08 -9.02
CA GLY A 28 1.71 -9.80 -9.01
C GLY A 28 2.16 -8.66 -8.07
N LYS A 29 1.30 -8.19 -7.16
CA LYS A 29 1.61 -7.07 -6.25
C LYS A 29 2.82 -7.33 -5.35
N THR A 30 2.84 -8.47 -4.66
CA THR A 30 3.93 -8.89 -3.77
C THR A 30 5.22 -9.12 -4.54
N THR A 31 5.13 -9.89 -5.65
CA THR A 31 6.28 -10.19 -6.51
C THR A 31 6.93 -8.92 -7.04
N ALA A 32 6.17 -7.89 -7.37
CA ALA A 32 6.71 -6.63 -7.85
C ALA A 32 7.66 -5.96 -6.84
N LEU A 33 7.54 -6.22 -5.53
CA LEU A 33 8.46 -5.68 -4.51
C LEU A 33 9.90 -6.14 -4.72
N THR A 34 10.12 -7.29 -5.37
CA THR A 34 11.46 -7.80 -5.71
C THR A 34 12.14 -7.00 -6.82
N THR A 35 11.41 -6.15 -7.53
CA THR A 35 11.88 -5.37 -8.68
C THR A 35 12.47 -4.01 -8.32
N PHE A 36 12.58 -3.67 -7.03
CA PHE A 36 13.34 -2.49 -6.61
C PHE A 36 14.83 -2.66 -6.95
N PRO A 37 15.57 -1.55 -7.17
CA PRO A 37 17.00 -1.64 -7.44
C PRO A 37 17.72 -2.52 -6.40
N PRO A 38 18.66 -3.39 -6.81
CA PRO A 38 19.39 -4.27 -5.88
C PRO A 38 20.16 -3.52 -4.77
N SER A 39 20.49 -2.24 -5.01
CA SER A 39 21.12 -1.37 -4.01
C SER A 39 20.14 -0.81 -2.97
N TRP A 40 18.84 -0.97 -3.18
CA TRP A 40 17.80 -0.51 -2.27
C TRP A 40 17.34 -1.66 -1.39
N ARG A 41 17.34 -1.46 -0.09
CA ARG A 41 16.79 -2.41 0.88
C ARG A 41 15.28 -2.15 1.03
N VAL A 42 14.50 -3.21 0.97
CA VAL A 42 13.05 -3.19 1.07
C VAL A 42 12.63 -3.92 2.35
N LEU A 43 11.88 -3.25 3.21
CA LEU A 43 11.22 -3.89 4.36
C LEU A 43 9.75 -4.12 4.03
N VAL A 44 9.28 -5.35 4.15
CA VAL A 44 7.89 -5.74 3.92
C VAL A 44 7.24 -6.08 5.24
N LEU A 45 6.13 -5.43 5.56
CA LEU A 45 5.21 -5.81 6.63
C LEU A 45 4.18 -6.78 6.02
N ASP A 46 4.37 -8.08 6.22
CA ASP A 46 3.57 -9.14 5.61
C ASP A 46 2.47 -9.61 6.55
N PHE A 47 1.22 -9.56 6.08
CA PHE A 47 0.03 -9.92 6.86
C PHE A 47 -0.64 -11.23 6.44
N PHE A 48 -0.20 -11.85 5.33
CA PHE A 48 -0.83 -13.06 4.78
C PHE A 48 0.13 -14.23 4.53
N GLY A 49 1.43 -14.06 4.78
CA GLY A 49 2.42 -15.12 4.64
C GLY A 49 2.85 -15.43 3.21
N ASN A 50 2.72 -14.49 2.27
CA ASN A 50 3.07 -14.70 0.85
C ASN A 50 4.58 -14.64 0.59
N LYS A 51 5.38 -15.28 1.45
CA LYS A 51 6.85 -15.21 1.42
C LYS A 51 7.44 -15.82 0.16
N GLU A 52 6.80 -16.83 -0.42
CA GLU A 52 7.25 -17.49 -1.65
C GLU A 52 7.34 -16.52 -2.83
N SER A 53 6.47 -15.50 -2.86
CA SER A 53 6.51 -14.45 -3.88
C SER A 53 7.74 -13.54 -3.80
N LEU A 54 8.49 -13.60 -2.69
CA LEU A 54 9.69 -12.81 -2.42
C LEU A 54 10.97 -13.65 -2.45
N GLU A 55 10.84 -14.96 -2.72
CA GLU A 55 11.95 -15.89 -2.74
C GLU A 55 13.05 -15.44 -3.74
N GLY A 56 14.30 -15.53 -3.32
CA GLY A 56 15.47 -15.16 -4.13
C GLY A 56 15.79 -13.65 -4.17
N ALA A 57 14.95 -12.78 -3.60
CA ALA A 57 15.21 -11.34 -3.53
C ALA A 57 16.12 -11.01 -2.34
N SER A 58 17.43 -10.91 -2.56
CA SER A 58 18.43 -10.68 -1.51
C SER A 58 18.35 -9.31 -0.82
N ASN A 59 17.65 -8.36 -1.43
CA ASN A 59 17.47 -7.00 -0.92
C ASN A 59 16.12 -6.79 -0.23
N VAL A 60 15.30 -7.84 -0.06
CA VAL A 60 13.98 -7.79 0.58
C VAL A 60 14.04 -8.49 1.94
N GLU A 61 13.61 -7.79 2.97
CA GLU A 61 13.48 -8.29 4.34
C GLU A 61 12.00 -8.22 4.76
N VAL A 62 11.56 -9.16 5.59
CA VAL A 62 10.15 -9.32 5.93
C VAL A 62 9.96 -9.36 7.43
N ILE A 63 9.05 -8.53 7.96
CA ILE A 63 8.42 -8.74 9.26
C ILE A 63 7.07 -9.38 8.99
N SER A 64 6.92 -10.65 9.37
CA SER A 64 5.68 -11.39 9.12
C SER A 64 4.78 -11.39 10.35
N TYR A 65 3.53 -11.00 10.13
CA TYR A 65 2.44 -11.07 11.10
C TYR A 65 1.45 -12.19 10.76
N ALA A 66 1.76 -13.00 9.75
CA ALA A 66 0.86 -14.04 9.26
C ALA A 66 0.59 -15.15 10.30
N ASP A 67 1.52 -15.37 11.22
CA ASP A 67 1.41 -16.36 12.30
C ASP A 67 0.66 -15.84 13.52
N LEU A 68 0.37 -14.53 13.59
CA LEU A 68 -0.43 -13.94 14.66
C LEU A 68 -1.93 -14.18 14.40
N ASP A 69 -2.68 -14.51 15.45
CA ASP A 69 -4.14 -14.57 15.33
C ASP A 69 -4.71 -13.13 15.26
N PRO A 70 -5.30 -12.71 14.14
CA PRO A 70 -5.89 -11.37 14.05
C PRO A 70 -7.04 -11.13 15.03
N LYS A 71 -7.58 -12.20 15.65
CA LYS A 71 -8.62 -12.11 16.67
C LYS A 71 -8.06 -11.88 18.07
N ASP A 72 -6.75 -12.06 18.26
CA ASP A 72 -6.08 -11.73 19.51
C ASP A 72 -5.81 -10.22 19.56
N PRO A 73 -6.30 -9.47 20.58
CA PRO A 73 -6.01 -8.05 20.72
C PRO A 73 -4.52 -7.76 20.89
N GLU A 74 -3.74 -8.68 21.45
CA GLU A 74 -2.28 -8.55 21.59
C GLU A 74 -1.58 -8.49 20.23
N ALA A 75 -2.14 -9.10 19.18
CA ALA A 75 -1.60 -9.02 17.85
C ALA A 75 -1.56 -7.57 17.31
N TRP A 76 -2.63 -6.78 17.54
CA TRP A 76 -2.63 -5.36 17.20
C TRP A 76 -1.65 -4.55 18.05
N LEU A 77 -1.51 -4.86 19.32
CA LEU A 77 -0.54 -4.20 20.21
C LEU A 77 0.89 -4.49 19.78
N THR A 78 1.20 -5.71 19.34
CA THR A 78 2.49 -6.07 18.73
C THR A 78 2.78 -5.22 17.49
N LEU A 79 1.82 -5.11 16.57
CA LEU A 79 1.96 -4.23 15.39
C LEU A 79 2.22 -2.77 15.77
N GLN A 80 1.55 -2.27 16.81
CA GLN A 80 1.76 -0.90 17.29
C GLN A 80 3.14 -0.71 17.93
N GLN A 81 3.66 -1.73 18.59
CA GLN A 81 5.02 -1.71 19.14
C GLN A 81 6.07 -1.67 18.03
N ASP A 82 5.96 -2.55 17.05
CA ASP A 82 6.87 -2.60 15.90
C ASP A 82 6.82 -1.30 15.11
N LYS A 83 5.60 -0.76 14.88
CA LYS A 83 5.46 0.57 14.27
C LYS A 83 6.22 1.65 15.02
N ARG A 84 6.10 1.69 16.36
CA ARG A 84 6.82 2.69 17.18
C ARG A 84 8.33 2.54 17.04
N GLU A 85 8.82 1.30 17.04
CA GLU A 85 10.25 1.03 16.88
C GLU A 85 10.75 1.49 15.50
N LEU A 86 10.03 1.17 14.42
CA LEU A 86 10.37 1.63 13.07
C LEU A 86 10.34 3.16 12.95
N VAL A 87 9.34 3.81 13.55
CA VAL A 87 9.26 5.29 13.58
C VAL A 87 10.42 5.89 14.38
N ASN A 88 10.76 5.31 15.52
CA ASN A 88 11.93 5.74 16.32
C ASN A 88 13.24 5.65 15.53
N GLN A 89 13.43 4.56 14.76
CA GLN A 89 14.59 4.40 13.89
C GLN A 89 14.62 5.47 12.78
N LEU A 90 13.46 5.78 12.19
CA LEU A 90 13.33 6.83 11.19
C LEU A 90 13.66 8.21 11.76
N GLU A 91 13.18 8.53 12.97
CA GLU A 91 13.46 9.80 13.65
C GLU A 91 14.93 9.97 14.04
N LYS A 92 15.58 8.88 14.43
CA LYS A 92 17.02 8.85 14.77
C LYS A 92 17.94 8.81 13.54
N GLY A 93 17.41 8.51 12.36
CA GLY A 93 18.19 8.29 11.14
C GLY A 93 18.89 6.92 11.09
N ASP A 94 18.47 5.98 11.92
CA ASP A 94 19.03 4.62 12.02
C ASP A 94 18.27 3.61 11.14
N PHE A 95 17.20 4.04 10.48
CA PHE A 95 16.38 3.21 9.60
C PHE A 95 17.17 2.82 8.34
N GLN A 96 17.37 1.53 8.15
CA GLN A 96 18.31 1.00 7.17
C GLN A 96 17.70 0.70 5.79
N TRP A 97 16.38 0.85 5.63
CA TRP A 97 15.66 0.51 4.40
C TRP A 97 15.31 1.75 3.59
N ASN A 98 15.34 1.63 2.26
CA ASN A 98 14.93 2.67 1.32
C ASN A 98 13.43 2.64 1.06
N VAL A 99 12.81 1.46 1.29
CA VAL A 99 11.41 1.19 1.01
C VAL A 99 10.77 0.51 2.21
N LEU A 100 9.58 0.96 2.58
CA LEU A 100 8.66 0.26 3.49
C LEU A 100 7.42 -0.16 2.70
N ALA A 101 7.11 -1.46 2.67
CA ALA A 101 5.92 -1.99 2.02
C ALA A 101 4.93 -2.55 3.05
N ILE A 102 3.66 -2.19 2.94
CA ILE A 102 2.54 -2.78 3.69
C ILE A 102 1.85 -3.79 2.77
N ASP A 103 2.04 -5.08 3.02
CA ASP A 103 1.51 -6.16 2.19
C ASP A 103 0.64 -7.14 3.01
N THR A 104 -0.64 -6.88 3.10
CA THR A 104 -1.46 -5.87 2.44
C THR A 104 -2.21 -4.99 3.43
N LEU A 105 -2.68 -3.84 2.95
CA LEU A 105 -3.58 -2.96 3.71
C LEU A 105 -4.82 -3.70 4.22
N THR A 106 -5.35 -4.62 3.42
CA THR A 106 -6.51 -5.46 3.77
C THR A 106 -6.22 -6.34 5.00
N GLY A 107 -5.01 -6.89 5.08
CA GLY A 107 -4.56 -7.66 6.25
C GLY A 107 -4.41 -6.76 7.48
N LEU A 108 -3.67 -5.67 7.37
CA LEU A 108 -3.49 -4.67 8.44
C LEU A 108 -4.85 -4.20 9.00
N MET A 109 -5.79 -3.89 8.11
CA MET A 109 -7.14 -3.47 8.50
C MET A 109 -7.86 -4.52 9.34
N ARG A 110 -7.71 -5.81 9.01
CA ARG A 110 -8.35 -6.92 9.74
C ARG A 110 -7.87 -7.00 11.20
N PHE A 111 -6.58 -6.81 11.45
CA PHE A 111 -6.05 -6.75 12.82
C PHE A 111 -6.63 -5.55 13.59
N CYS A 112 -6.66 -4.38 12.97
CA CYS A 112 -7.22 -3.18 13.57
C CYS A 112 -8.71 -3.31 13.87
N GLU A 113 -9.50 -3.86 12.95
CA GLU A 113 -10.95 -4.06 13.10
C GLU A 113 -11.26 -5.02 14.23
N ASN A 114 -10.59 -6.17 14.28
CA ASN A 114 -10.78 -7.14 15.37
C ASN A 114 -10.39 -6.57 16.74
N PHE A 115 -9.28 -5.82 16.82
CA PHE A 115 -8.88 -5.14 18.05
C PHE A 115 -9.98 -4.20 18.55
N ILE A 116 -10.58 -3.41 17.68
CA ILE A 116 -11.65 -2.47 18.05
C ILE A 116 -12.91 -3.20 18.49
N LEU A 117 -13.30 -4.26 17.78
CA LEU A 117 -14.47 -5.05 18.13
C LEU A 117 -14.33 -5.75 19.48
N LEU A 118 -13.10 -6.12 19.85
CA LEU A 118 -12.80 -6.78 21.12
C LEU A 118 -12.70 -5.80 22.29
N THR A 119 -12.08 -4.66 22.06
CA THR A 119 -11.80 -3.68 23.12
C THR A 119 -12.94 -2.70 23.37
N ASN A 120 -13.91 -2.63 22.44
CA ASN A 120 -15.08 -1.76 22.58
C ASN A 120 -16.35 -2.61 22.75
N PRO A 121 -16.76 -2.87 24.00
CA PRO A 121 -17.66 -3.95 24.36
C PRO A 121 -19.15 -3.70 24.12
N ASP A 122 -19.55 -2.86 23.17
CA ASP A 122 -20.99 -2.70 22.82
C ASP A 122 -21.65 -3.99 22.29
N GLY A 123 -21.25 -5.11 22.88
CA GLY A 123 -21.98 -6.37 22.93
C GLY A 123 -21.91 -7.24 21.69
N LYS A 124 -21.13 -6.88 20.68
CA LYS A 124 -21.12 -7.67 19.43
C LYS A 124 -19.84 -8.44 19.17
N GLY A 125 -18.94 -8.59 20.11
CA GLY A 125 -17.74 -9.43 20.03
C GLY A 125 -17.19 -9.77 18.64
N ILE A 126 -16.19 -10.61 18.57
CA ILE A 126 -15.60 -11.09 17.31
C ILE A 126 -16.69 -11.76 16.43
N GLY A 127 -16.78 -11.34 15.17
CA GLY A 127 -17.74 -11.86 14.20
C GLY A 127 -19.07 -11.12 14.13
N GLY A 128 -19.27 -10.10 14.98
CA GLY A 128 -20.40 -9.16 14.83
C GLY A 128 -20.10 -8.09 13.77
N ALA A 129 -21.14 -7.59 13.08
CA ALA A 129 -20.97 -6.45 12.20
C ALA A 129 -20.53 -5.21 12.99
N PRO A 130 -19.52 -4.44 12.55
CA PRO A 130 -19.12 -3.20 13.20
C PRO A 130 -20.30 -2.22 13.30
N ALA A 131 -20.54 -1.67 14.50
CA ALA A 131 -21.47 -0.57 14.67
C ALA A 131 -20.86 0.77 14.21
N MET A 132 -21.65 1.81 14.04
CA MET A 132 -21.20 3.11 13.50
C MET A 132 -20.00 3.70 14.24
N HIS A 133 -19.98 3.59 15.57
CA HIS A 133 -18.86 4.11 16.39
C HIS A 133 -17.54 3.35 16.21
N HIS A 134 -17.58 2.04 15.88
CA HIS A 134 -16.37 1.26 15.57
C HIS A 134 -15.64 1.80 14.35
N TYR A 135 -16.35 2.24 13.32
CA TYR A 135 -15.73 2.83 12.13
C TYR A 135 -14.94 4.12 12.41
N ARG A 136 -15.35 4.87 13.44
CA ARG A 136 -14.57 6.06 13.86
C ARG A 136 -13.23 5.64 14.48
N GLY A 137 -13.25 4.64 15.36
CA GLY A 137 -12.04 4.07 15.97
C GLY A 137 -11.12 3.47 14.92
N LEU A 138 -11.67 2.65 14.02
CA LEU A 138 -10.92 2.06 12.90
C LEU A 138 -10.25 3.13 12.03
N SER A 139 -11.00 4.15 11.64
CA SER A 139 -10.48 5.24 10.83
C SER A 139 -9.35 5.99 11.54
N HIS A 140 -9.43 6.15 12.86
CA HIS A 140 -8.40 6.80 13.64
C HIS A 140 -7.13 5.95 13.73
N LEU A 141 -7.25 4.71 14.21
CA LEU A 141 -6.09 3.84 14.47
C LEU A 141 -5.38 3.40 13.19
N LEU A 142 -6.14 3.01 12.15
CA LEU A 142 -5.57 2.64 10.86
C LEU A 142 -4.92 3.84 10.18
N GLY A 143 -5.58 5.00 10.27
CA GLY A 143 -5.05 6.23 9.72
C GLY A 143 -3.78 6.67 10.39
N GLU A 144 -3.72 6.62 11.69
CA GLU A 144 -2.53 6.95 12.47
C GLU A 144 -1.39 5.99 12.12
N PHE A 145 -1.66 4.69 11.99
CA PHE A 145 -0.65 3.71 11.58
C PHE A 145 -0.03 4.07 10.22
N ILE A 146 -0.86 4.31 9.20
CA ILE A 146 -0.38 4.61 7.85
C ILE A 146 0.33 5.96 7.79
N THR A 147 -0.28 7.00 8.36
CA THR A 147 0.26 8.37 8.25
C THR A 147 1.55 8.56 9.05
N SER A 148 1.81 7.73 10.08
CA SER A 148 3.06 7.78 10.82
C SER A 148 4.31 7.57 9.95
N PHE A 149 4.20 6.86 8.81
CA PHE A 149 5.31 6.65 7.90
C PHE A 149 5.35 7.63 6.72
N LEU A 150 4.21 8.22 6.34
CA LEU A 150 4.11 9.01 5.11
C LEU A 150 4.92 10.32 5.15
N GLY A 151 5.18 10.85 6.34
CA GLY A 151 5.96 12.08 6.53
C GLY A 151 7.47 11.92 6.36
N PHE A 152 7.98 10.69 6.35
CA PHE A 152 9.42 10.44 6.27
C PHE A 152 9.95 10.41 4.82
N PRO A 153 11.24 10.72 4.61
CA PRO A 153 11.91 10.65 3.32
C PRO A 153 12.19 9.19 2.94
N LEU A 154 11.14 8.44 2.69
CA LEU A 154 11.12 7.00 2.47
C LEU A 154 10.13 6.67 1.35
N THR A 155 10.50 5.77 0.45
CA THR A 155 9.53 5.22 -0.50
C THR A 155 8.57 4.29 0.22
N ILE A 156 7.27 4.49 0.05
CA ILE A 156 6.23 3.66 0.67
C ILE A 156 5.45 2.93 -0.42
N VAL A 157 5.20 1.66 -0.22
CA VAL A 157 4.30 0.85 -1.03
C VAL A 157 3.18 0.33 -0.16
N ILE A 158 1.94 0.54 -0.58
CA ILE A 158 0.74 0.00 0.07
C ILE A 158 0.04 -0.92 -0.93
N ASN A 159 0.19 -2.21 -0.76
CA ASN A 159 -0.57 -3.19 -1.52
C ASN A 159 -1.97 -3.35 -0.92
N ALA A 160 -3.00 -3.42 -1.76
CA ALA A 160 -4.39 -3.61 -1.33
C ALA A 160 -5.13 -4.56 -2.28
N HIS A 161 -6.09 -5.30 -1.74
CA HIS A 161 -7.03 -6.04 -2.57
C HIS A 161 -8.10 -5.09 -3.11
N ALA A 162 -8.63 -5.44 -4.29
CA ALA A 162 -9.72 -4.71 -4.93
C ALA A 162 -11.09 -5.29 -4.55
N GLU A 163 -12.06 -4.43 -4.41
CA GLU A 163 -13.49 -4.80 -4.37
C GLU A 163 -14.28 -3.95 -5.36
N MET A 164 -15.38 -4.52 -5.83
CA MET A 164 -16.36 -3.79 -6.62
C MET A 164 -17.33 -3.05 -5.69
N ASP A 165 -17.49 -1.76 -5.90
CA ASP A 165 -18.36 -0.88 -5.12
C ASP A 165 -19.27 -0.08 -6.07
N ARG A 166 -20.38 0.42 -5.57
CA ARG A 166 -21.27 1.29 -6.31
C ARG A 166 -20.93 2.75 -6.04
N ASP A 167 -20.73 3.52 -7.09
CA ASP A 167 -20.54 4.96 -6.98
C ASP A 167 -21.86 5.63 -6.57
N ASP A 168 -21.87 6.35 -5.46
CA ASP A 168 -23.09 6.95 -4.90
C ASP A 168 -23.66 8.08 -5.80
N ALA A 169 -22.84 8.74 -6.59
CA ALA A 169 -23.26 9.87 -7.40
C ALA A 169 -23.80 9.43 -8.76
N THR A 170 -23.17 8.44 -9.37
CA THR A 170 -23.49 8.00 -10.73
C THR A 170 -24.23 6.67 -10.79
N GLY A 171 -24.20 5.90 -9.69
CA GLY A 171 -24.73 4.53 -9.65
C GLY A 171 -23.88 3.50 -10.41
N ALA A 172 -22.75 3.91 -10.99
CA ALA A 172 -21.85 3.03 -11.74
C ALA A 172 -21.12 2.06 -10.82
N MET A 173 -20.82 0.86 -11.34
CA MET A 173 -19.96 -0.10 -10.64
C MET A 173 -18.49 0.26 -10.86
N ILE A 174 -17.78 0.53 -9.78
CA ILE A 174 -16.38 0.95 -9.77
C ILE A 174 -15.56 0.05 -8.87
N PHE A 175 -14.25 -0.01 -9.10
CA PHE A 175 -13.31 -0.73 -8.25
C PHE A 175 -12.58 0.21 -7.29
N LYS A 176 -12.46 -0.24 -6.05
CA LYS A 176 -11.73 0.44 -4.97
C LYS A 176 -10.91 -0.56 -4.16
N ALA A 177 -10.00 -0.07 -3.34
CA ALA A 177 -9.36 -0.90 -2.34
C ALA A 177 -10.38 -1.38 -1.30
N ILE A 178 -10.27 -2.65 -0.89
CA ILE A 178 -11.07 -3.21 0.22
C ILE A 178 -10.69 -2.46 1.49
N MET A 179 -11.66 -1.72 2.03
CA MET A 179 -11.49 -0.96 3.27
C MET A 179 -12.79 -0.82 4.03
N SER A 180 -12.73 -1.10 5.33
CA SER A 180 -13.83 -0.80 6.25
C SER A 180 -13.93 0.70 6.51
N GLY A 181 -15.14 1.24 6.38
CA GLY A 181 -15.44 2.65 6.61
C GLY A 181 -15.34 3.53 5.35
N LYS A 182 -16.49 4.09 4.96
CA LYS A 182 -16.65 4.90 3.74
C LYS A 182 -15.66 6.07 3.64
N ARG A 183 -15.35 6.73 4.77
CA ARG A 183 -14.42 7.87 4.79
C ARG A 183 -13.03 7.45 4.32
N TRP A 184 -12.45 6.39 4.90
CA TRP A 184 -11.13 5.91 4.55
C TRP A 184 -11.08 5.38 3.12
N ARG A 185 -12.08 4.60 2.71
CA ARG A 185 -12.20 4.11 1.34
C ARG A 185 -12.10 5.21 0.28
N ASN A 186 -12.58 6.40 0.59
CA ASN A 186 -12.55 7.52 -0.34
C ASN A 186 -11.30 8.40 -0.19
N THR A 187 -10.66 8.43 0.97
CA THR A 187 -9.58 9.38 1.25
C THR A 187 -8.17 8.79 1.20
N ILE A 188 -8.00 7.47 1.35
CA ILE A 188 -6.67 6.82 1.36
C ILE A 188 -5.83 7.20 0.14
N TYR A 189 -6.45 7.31 -1.02
CA TYR A 189 -5.79 7.66 -2.28
C TYR A 189 -5.15 9.06 -2.26
N SER A 190 -5.67 9.98 -1.45
CA SER A 190 -5.12 11.35 -1.37
C SER A 190 -3.75 11.40 -0.69
N TYR A 191 -3.39 10.40 0.10
CA TYR A 191 -2.12 10.35 0.83
C TYR A 191 -0.94 9.88 0.00
N VAL A 192 -1.18 9.27 -1.17
CA VAL A 192 -0.13 8.75 -2.05
C VAL A 192 -0.14 9.46 -3.39
N GLY A 193 1.00 9.57 -4.05
CA GLY A 193 1.14 10.20 -5.37
C GLY A 193 0.79 9.26 -6.52
N GLU A 194 1.02 7.96 -6.32
CA GLU A 194 0.92 6.92 -7.33
C GLU A 194 -0.13 5.89 -6.89
N VAL A 195 -1.19 5.72 -7.68
CA VAL A 195 -2.24 4.71 -7.45
C VAL A 195 -2.42 3.92 -8.73
N TYR A 196 -2.05 2.64 -8.70
CA TYR A 196 -2.06 1.76 -9.86
C TYR A 196 -2.94 0.54 -9.61
N ARG A 197 -3.53 0.02 -10.68
CA ARG A 197 -4.17 -1.28 -10.70
C ARG A 197 -3.16 -2.33 -11.13
N ALA A 198 -2.99 -3.40 -10.35
CA ALA A 198 -2.23 -4.58 -10.71
C ALA A 198 -3.18 -5.68 -11.22
N PHE A 199 -2.86 -6.28 -12.35
CA PHE A 199 -3.63 -7.38 -12.94
C PHE A 199 -2.77 -8.23 -13.86
N GLY A 200 -3.25 -9.46 -14.14
CA GLY A 200 -2.67 -10.34 -15.13
C GLY A 200 -3.61 -10.47 -16.33
N GLU A 201 -3.05 -10.49 -17.52
CA GLU A 201 -3.75 -10.84 -18.77
C GLU A 201 -3.18 -12.13 -19.32
N ALA A 202 -4.04 -13.07 -19.71
CA ALA A 202 -3.60 -14.26 -20.43
C ALA A 202 -3.09 -13.85 -21.81
N GLU A 203 -1.94 -14.37 -22.21
CA GLU A 203 -1.45 -14.18 -23.59
C GLU A 203 -2.28 -15.03 -24.55
N GLU A 204 -2.65 -14.46 -25.72
CA GLU A 204 -3.54 -15.09 -26.69
C GLU A 204 -2.96 -16.39 -27.30
N GLU A 205 -1.65 -16.59 -27.28
CA GLU A 205 -0.95 -17.73 -27.91
C GLU A 205 -0.13 -18.57 -26.92
N GLY A 206 -0.39 -18.53 -25.60
CA GLY A 206 0.42 -19.27 -24.65
C GLY A 206 -0.24 -19.51 -23.30
N ASP A 207 0.34 -20.43 -22.53
CA ASP A 207 -0.04 -20.70 -21.14
C ASP A 207 0.56 -19.68 -20.15
N SER A 208 1.05 -18.50 -20.65
CA SER A 208 1.68 -17.47 -19.84
C SER A 208 0.70 -16.35 -19.48
N THR A 209 0.92 -15.75 -18.31
CA THR A 209 0.19 -14.58 -17.85
C THR A 209 1.13 -13.39 -17.88
N GLN A 210 0.78 -12.36 -18.64
CA GLN A 210 1.47 -11.08 -18.58
C GLN A 210 0.94 -10.25 -17.43
N PHE A 211 1.80 -9.84 -16.50
CA PHE A 211 1.44 -8.92 -15.43
C PHE A 211 1.63 -7.48 -15.86
N LEU A 212 0.65 -6.63 -15.55
CA LEU A 212 0.61 -5.23 -15.94
C LEU A 212 0.13 -4.33 -14.78
N TRP A 213 0.59 -3.07 -14.80
CA TRP A 213 0.00 -2.02 -14.00
C TRP A 213 -0.71 -1.01 -14.89
N GLN A 214 -1.98 -0.74 -14.60
CA GLN A 214 -2.73 0.37 -15.16
C GLN A 214 -2.50 1.61 -14.31
N THR A 215 -2.05 2.70 -14.93
CA THR A 215 -1.64 3.94 -14.24
C THR A 215 -2.63 5.09 -14.44
N GLN A 216 -3.58 4.94 -15.36
CA GLN A 216 -4.56 5.97 -15.73
C GLN A 216 -5.98 5.49 -15.44
N GLN A 217 -6.81 6.45 -15.06
CA GLN A 217 -8.23 6.20 -14.81
C GLN A 217 -8.97 5.68 -16.05
N ASP A 218 -10.03 4.94 -15.78
CA ASP A 218 -11.08 4.62 -16.74
C ASP A 218 -12.45 4.64 -16.04
N THR A 219 -13.48 4.17 -16.71
CA THR A 219 -14.86 4.18 -16.21
C THR A 219 -15.08 3.31 -14.97
N ARG A 220 -14.24 2.31 -14.73
CA ARG A 220 -14.32 1.40 -13.57
C ARG A 220 -13.28 1.70 -12.51
N TRP A 221 -12.08 2.14 -12.90
CA TRP A 221 -10.95 2.41 -12.02
C TRP A 221 -10.74 3.92 -11.88
N VAL A 222 -11.66 4.58 -11.20
CA VAL A 222 -11.73 6.06 -11.08
C VAL A 222 -10.71 6.65 -10.09
N THR A 223 -10.08 5.83 -9.26
CA THR A 223 -9.12 6.27 -8.22
C THR A 223 -7.66 6.25 -8.68
N LEU A 224 -7.38 5.68 -9.85
CA LEU A 224 -6.02 5.60 -10.37
C LEU A 224 -5.46 6.99 -10.66
N LYS A 225 -4.20 7.18 -10.33
CA LYS A 225 -3.47 8.42 -10.63
C LYS A 225 -1.98 8.19 -10.64
N SER A 226 -1.27 9.06 -11.35
CA SER A 226 0.18 9.10 -11.34
C SER A 226 0.66 10.53 -11.43
N THR A 227 1.42 10.98 -10.44
CA THR A 227 2.17 12.23 -10.51
C THR A 227 3.35 12.12 -11.47
N MET A 228 3.81 10.90 -11.74
CA MET A 228 4.85 10.62 -12.72
C MET A 228 4.36 10.76 -14.17
N ASN A 229 3.03 10.71 -14.40
CA ASN A 229 2.42 10.95 -15.71
C ASN A 229 2.21 12.42 -16.03
N GLN A 230 2.49 13.33 -15.08
CA GLN A 230 2.34 14.76 -15.30
C GLN A 230 3.58 15.32 -15.97
N GLY A 231 3.41 16.09 -17.06
CA GLY A 231 4.48 16.70 -17.82
C GLY A 231 4.90 15.89 -19.07
N MET A 232 6.09 16.15 -19.60
CA MET A 232 6.57 15.60 -20.88
C MET A 232 6.99 14.12 -20.85
N LYS A 233 6.98 13.47 -19.69
CA LYS A 233 7.37 12.06 -19.53
C LYS A 233 6.13 11.24 -19.18
N HIS A 234 5.27 10.99 -20.17
CA HIS A 234 4.12 10.12 -19.96
C HIS A 234 4.52 8.65 -19.87
N TRP A 235 4.02 7.97 -18.83
CA TRP A 235 3.88 6.53 -18.87
C TRP A 235 2.77 6.19 -19.86
N GLY A 236 2.79 5.05 -20.50
CA GLY A 236 1.60 4.52 -21.15
C GLY A 236 0.48 4.26 -20.13
N LYS A 237 -0.74 4.02 -20.60
CA LYS A 237 -1.86 3.59 -19.76
C LYS A 237 -1.52 2.33 -18.96
N TYR A 238 -0.76 1.44 -19.56
CA TYR A 238 -0.27 0.20 -18.99
C TYR A 238 1.26 0.20 -18.97
N VAL A 239 1.83 -0.26 -17.86
CA VAL A 239 3.26 -0.38 -17.65
C VAL A 239 3.60 -1.74 -17.05
N GLU A 240 4.83 -2.20 -17.26
CA GLU A 240 5.36 -3.36 -16.59
C GLU A 240 5.44 -3.14 -15.07
N PRO A 241 5.09 -4.12 -14.22
CA PRO A 241 5.17 -4.04 -12.77
C PRO A 241 6.63 -4.11 -12.29
N ASN A 242 7.40 -3.06 -12.55
CA ASN A 242 8.83 -2.99 -12.27
C ASN A 242 9.21 -1.62 -11.69
N TYR A 243 9.47 -1.60 -10.38
CA TYR A 243 9.81 -0.37 -9.65
C TYR A 243 11.13 0.24 -10.12
N GLU A 244 12.16 -0.57 -10.39
CA GLU A 244 13.44 -0.03 -10.85
C GLU A 244 13.29 0.73 -12.18
N LYS A 245 12.56 0.16 -13.15
CA LYS A 245 12.27 0.82 -14.42
C LYS A 245 11.49 2.12 -14.24
N LEU A 246 10.50 2.12 -13.33
CA LEU A 246 9.74 3.33 -13.00
C LEU A 246 10.63 4.41 -12.39
N LEU A 247 11.45 4.05 -11.41
CA LEU A 247 12.35 4.97 -10.72
C LEU A 247 13.42 5.53 -11.65
N LYS A 248 14.05 4.69 -12.51
CA LYS A 248 15.00 5.11 -13.54
C LYS A 248 14.40 6.12 -14.49
N ARG A 249 13.20 5.85 -14.98
CA ARG A 249 12.49 6.76 -15.89
C ARG A 249 12.19 8.12 -15.24
N ARG A 250 12.02 8.16 -13.93
CA ARG A 250 11.84 9.41 -13.16
C ARG A 250 13.17 10.09 -12.84
N GLY A 251 14.31 9.41 -13.00
CA GLY A 251 15.63 9.90 -12.60
C GLY A 251 15.88 9.85 -11.09
N LEU A 252 15.31 8.85 -10.42
CA LEU A 252 15.45 8.63 -8.97
C LEU A 252 16.51 7.58 -8.63
N VAL A 253 16.95 6.80 -9.61
CA VAL A 253 18.02 5.79 -9.56
C VAL A 253 18.75 5.73 -10.90
#